data_0b83a350cbe1a92284d09196ada78db0
#
_entry.id   0b83a350cbe1a92284d09196ada78db0
#
_cell.length_a   1.000
_cell.length_b   1.000
_cell.length_c   1.000
_cell.angle_alpha   90.00
_cell.angle_beta   90.00
_cell.angle_gamma   90.00
#
_symmetry.space_group_name_H-M   'P 1'
#
loop_
_entity.id
_entity.type
_entity.pdbx_description
1 polymer ?
#
loop_
_entity_poly.entity_id
_entity_poly.type
_entity_poly.pdbx_seq_one_letter_code
_entity_poly.pdbx_strand_id
1 'polypeptide(L)'
;MSLHPPVSRVLTSLGRAIRDMEEPAVEKINEESQEDAFQVLISTMLSAQTRDPVTAAASARLFKVARTPRTLAALPRARIQNLIYPVSFYRVKSRTVKETSRQIVERFGGRVPATMDELLTLPGVGRKTANLVLILSHASKNNICVDTHVHRISNRLGFVRTKTPDQTEQALYRVVPKKYWPDVNLYLVTWGQNVCKPVYPRCAACVVSAMCPRIGVTKIARGA
;
A
#
# COMPACT_ATOMS: atom_id res chain seq x y z
N MET A 1 13.55 -5.50 -31.68
CA MET A 1 12.45 -5.89 -30.76
C MET A 1 12.70 -5.22 -29.42
N SER A 2 11.73 -4.46 -28.91
CA SER A 2 11.88 -3.76 -27.63
C SER A 2 12.11 -4.79 -26.52
N LEU A 3 13.21 -4.64 -25.78
CA LEU A 3 13.60 -5.53 -24.65
C LEU A 3 12.68 -5.37 -23.41
N HIS A 4 11.75 -4.43 -23.46
CA HIS A 4 10.82 -4.15 -22.35
C HIS A 4 9.42 -4.64 -22.67
N PRO A 5 8.76 -5.35 -21.75
CA PRO A 5 7.37 -5.76 -21.93
C PRO A 5 6.47 -4.52 -22.08
N PRO A 6 5.40 -4.59 -22.88
CA PRO A 6 4.49 -3.47 -23.08
C PRO A 6 3.73 -3.18 -21.75
N VAL A 7 4.18 -2.16 -21.02
CA VAL A 7 3.67 -1.81 -19.67
C VAL A 7 2.14 -1.74 -19.64
N SER A 8 1.53 -1.04 -20.59
CA SER A 8 0.07 -0.92 -20.68
C SER A 8 -0.63 -2.27 -20.82
N ARG A 9 -0.10 -3.18 -21.67
CA ARG A 9 -0.69 -4.51 -21.88
C ARG A 9 -0.61 -5.36 -20.62
N VAL A 10 0.54 -5.32 -19.94
CA VAL A 10 0.74 -6.03 -18.68
C VAL A 10 -0.20 -5.51 -17.60
N LEU A 11 -0.27 -4.19 -17.37
CA LEU A 11 -1.15 -3.60 -16.36
C LEU A 11 -2.64 -3.85 -16.66
N THR A 12 -3.06 -3.75 -17.93
CA THR A 12 -4.43 -4.11 -18.32
C THR A 12 -4.75 -5.57 -18.02
N SER A 13 -3.82 -6.49 -18.32
CA SER A 13 -4.02 -7.93 -18.04
C SER A 13 -4.10 -8.20 -16.54
N LEU A 14 -3.23 -7.58 -15.75
CA LEU A 14 -3.26 -7.70 -14.29
C LEU A 14 -4.54 -7.11 -13.69
N GLY A 15 -4.94 -5.91 -14.10
CA GLY A 15 -6.17 -5.27 -13.62
C GLY A 15 -7.44 -6.08 -13.91
N ARG A 16 -7.46 -6.83 -15.02
CA ARG A 16 -8.56 -7.79 -15.28
C ARG A 16 -8.49 -9.02 -14.37
N ALA A 17 -7.30 -9.55 -14.18
CA ALA A 17 -7.10 -10.80 -13.46
C ALA A 17 -7.32 -10.70 -11.96
N ILE A 18 -7.19 -9.50 -11.37
CA ILE A 18 -7.39 -9.31 -9.92
C ILE A 18 -8.85 -9.08 -9.50
N ARG A 19 -9.77 -8.89 -10.43
CA ARG A 19 -11.18 -8.54 -10.13
C ARG A 19 -11.87 -9.52 -9.20
N ASP A 20 -11.52 -10.81 -9.31
CA ASP A 20 -12.09 -11.89 -8.50
C ASP A 20 -11.16 -12.28 -7.34
N MET A 21 -10.12 -11.49 -7.07
CA MET A 21 -9.18 -11.75 -5.98
C MET A 21 -9.50 -10.90 -4.76
N GLU A 22 -9.08 -11.38 -3.60
CA GLU A 22 -9.22 -10.63 -2.36
C GLU A 22 -8.34 -9.36 -2.41
N GLU A 23 -8.96 -8.22 -2.15
CA GLU A 23 -8.27 -6.93 -2.12
C GLU A 23 -7.41 -6.76 -0.86
N PRO A 24 -6.35 -5.93 -0.94
CA PRO A 24 -5.55 -5.57 0.24
C PRO A 24 -6.40 -4.92 1.34
N ALA A 25 -6.03 -5.16 2.61
CA ALA A 25 -6.81 -4.71 3.75
C ALA A 25 -7.08 -3.20 3.78
N VAL A 26 -6.15 -2.38 3.33
CA VAL A 26 -6.32 -0.91 3.33
C VAL A 26 -7.32 -0.46 2.26
N GLU A 27 -7.37 -1.13 1.11
CA GLU A 27 -8.37 -0.89 0.06
C GLU A 27 -9.78 -1.16 0.59
N LYS A 28 -10.00 -2.32 1.21
CA LYS A 28 -11.28 -2.67 1.87
C LYS A 28 -11.68 -1.65 2.93
N ILE A 29 -10.74 -1.23 3.78
CA ILE A 29 -11.00 -0.21 4.81
C ILE A 29 -11.38 1.13 4.17
N ASN A 30 -10.75 1.49 3.05
CA ASN A 30 -11.10 2.70 2.32
C ASN A 30 -12.56 2.66 1.83
N GLU A 31 -12.99 1.57 1.23
CA GLU A 31 -14.37 1.39 0.78
C GLU A 31 -15.36 1.38 1.95
N GLU A 32 -15.11 0.59 2.99
CA GLU A 32 -15.95 0.48 4.18
C GLU A 32 -16.08 1.80 4.96
N SER A 33 -15.04 2.64 4.94
CA SER A 33 -15.03 3.95 5.60
C SER A 33 -15.56 5.08 4.74
N GLN A 34 -15.99 4.81 3.52
CA GLN A 34 -16.40 5.84 2.53
C GLN A 34 -15.27 6.85 2.28
N GLU A 35 -14.07 6.34 2.01
CA GLU A 35 -12.89 7.15 1.69
C GLU A 35 -12.40 8.07 2.83
N ASP A 36 -12.68 7.72 4.09
CA ASP A 36 -12.22 8.49 5.25
C ASP A 36 -10.69 8.53 5.34
N ALA A 37 -10.11 9.67 5.02
CA ALA A 37 -8.67 9.87 4.94
C ALA A 37 -7.94 9.54 6.26
N PHE A 38 -8.57 9.75 7.41
CA PHE A 38 -7.96 9.43 8.69
C PHE A 38 -7.90 7.91 8.90
N GLN A 39 -8.97 7.19 8.61
CA GLN A 39 -9.00 5.74 8.73
C GLN A 39 -8.01 5.09 7.76
N VAL A 40 -7.94 5.57 6.52
CA VAL A 40 -6.95 5.12 5.52
C VAL A 40 -5.53 5.37 6.00
N LEU A 41 -5.22 6.57 6.49
CA LEU A 41 -3.89 6.92 7.01
C LEU A 41 -3.48 6.00 8.15
N ILE A 42 -4.31 5.86 9.18
CA ILE A 42 -3.99 5.06 10.36
C ILE A 42 -3.87 3.57 9.98
N SER A 43 -4.78 3.05 9.17
CA SER A 43 -4.71 1.65 8.70
C SER A 43 -3.45 1.38 7.89
N THR A 44 -3.04 2.33 7.04
CA THR A 44 -1.78 2.23 6.28
C THR A 44 -0.57 2.22 7.20
N MET A 45 -0.56 3.02 8.27
CA MET A 45 0.50 2.99 9.29
C MET A 45 0.52 1.65 10.04
N LEU A 46 -0.65 1.07 10.34
CA LEU A 46 -0.75 -0.23 11.00
C LEU A 46 -0.32 -1.38 10.08
N SER A 47 -0.57 -1.30 8.78
CA SER A 47 -0.26 -2.34 7.79
C SER A 47 1.24 -2.57 7.57
N ALA A 48 2.08 -1.57 7.85
CA ALA A 48 3.53 -1.68 7.67
C ALA A 48 4.10 -2.92 8.38
N GLN A 49 4.69 -3.85 7.62
CA GLN A 49 5.25 -5.14 8.10
C GLN A 49 4.22 -5.99 8.88
N THR A 50 2.92 -5.84 8.62
CA THR A 50 1.84 -6.58 9.25
C THR A 50 1.02 -7.27 8.17
N ARG A 51 0.57 -8.51 8.42
CA ARG A 51 -0.29 -9.24 7.49
C ARG A 51 -1.70 -8.62 7.46
N ASP A 52 -2.32 -8.62 6.30
CA ASP A 52 -3.62 -7.98 6.03
C ASP A 52 -4.74 -8.41 7.00
N PRO A 53 -4.96 -9.70 7.33
CA PRO A 53 -6.00 -10.07 8.29
C PRO A 53 -5.77 -9.45 9.69
N VAL A 54 -4.51 -9.31 10.11
CA VAL A 54 -4.17 -8.69 11.39
C VAL A 54 -4.42 -7.18 11.33
N THR A 55 -4.07 -6.54 10.21
CA THR A 55 -4.34 -5.11 9.99
C THR A 55 -5.84 -4.82 10.02
N ALA A 56 -6.63 -5.57 9.27
CA ALA A 56 -8.08 -5.41 9.20
C ALA A 56 -8.73 -5.55 10.58
N ALA A 57 -8.42 -6.63 11.30
CA ALA A 57 -8.97 -6.87 12.64
C ALA A 57 -8.57 -5.79 13.67
N ALA A 58 -7.32 -5.32 13.61
CA ALA A 58 -6.84 -4.26 14.51
C ALA A 58 -7.47 -2.90 14.19
N SER A 59 -7.58 -2.54 12.91
CA SER A 59 -8.24 -1.32 12.44
C SER A 59 -9.72 -1.32 12.86
N ALA A 60 -10.44 -2.42 12.65
CA ALA A 60 -11.85 -2.54 13.05
C ALA A 60 -12.03 -2.33 14.56
N ARG A 61 -11.17 -2.92 15.42
CA ARG A 61 -11.23 -2.68 16.87
C ARG A 61 -10.93 -1.24 17.24
N LEU A 62 -9.90 -0.64 16.62
CA LEU A 62 -9.48 0.73 16.88
C LEU A 62 -10.58 1.72 16.52
N PHE A 63 -11.15 1.60 15.32
CA PHE A 63 -12.15 2.54 14.82
C PHE A 63 -13.55 2.38 15.45
N LYS A 64 -13.84 1.25 16.10
CA LYS A 64 -15.02 1.16 16.99
C LYS A 64 -14.94 2.13 18.17
N VAL A 65 -13.71 2.51 18.59
CA VAL A 65 -13.48 3.35 19.79
C VAL A 65 -13.03 4.77 19.39
N ALA A 66 -12.24 4.91 18.31
CA ALA A 66 -11.63 6.18 17.95
C ALA A 66 -11.60 6.36 16.41
N ARG A 67 -12.64 6.96 15.85
CA ARG A 67 -12.81 7.19 14.41
C ARG A 67 -12.18 8.49 13.90
N THR A 68 -11.83 9.41 14.79
CA THR A 68 -11.33 10.73 14.40
C THR A 68 -9.95 11.02 14.99
N PRO A 69 -9.18 11.94 14.41
CA PRO A 69 -7.89 12.35 14.98
C PRO A 69 -8.01 12.78 16.44
N ARG A 70 -9.06 13.53 16.78
CA ARG A 70 -9.31 14.03 18.14
C ARG A 70 -9.55 12.89 19.12
N THR A 71 -10.40 11.92 18.77
CA THR A 71 -10.71 10.78 19.64
C THR A 71 -9.49 9.86 19.83
N LEU A 72 -8.70 9.62 18.78
CA LEU A 72 -7.50 8.78 18.88
C LEU A 72 -6.39 9.48 19.70
N ALA A 73 -6.19 10.78 19.50
CA ALA A 73 -5.22 11.56 20.27
C ALA A 73 -5.54 11.59 21.77
N ALA A 74 -6.82 11.56 22.14
CA ALA A 74 -7.26 11.55 23.54
C ALA A 74 -7.09 10.19 24.24
N LEU A 75 -7.02 9.07 23.50
CA LEU A 75 -6.88 7.74 24.12
C LEU A 75 -5.55 7.60 24.89
N PRO A 76 -5.56 6.92 26.06
CA PRO A 76 -4.35 6.48 26.71
C PRO A 76 -3.55 5.54 25.79
N ARG A 77 -2.22 5.68 25.74
CA ARG A 77 -1.35 4.85 24.91
C ARG A 77 -1.54 3.34 25.16
N ALA A 78 -1.69 2.94 26.42
CA ALA A 78 -1.94 1.54 26.78
C ALA A 78 -3.25 1.01 26.15
N ARG A 79 -4.29 1.84 26.07
CA ARG A 79 -5.54 1.48 25.40
C ARG A 79 -5.35 1.27 23.91
N ILE A 80 -4.59 2.15 23.24
CA ILE A 80 -4.25 2.00 21.82
C ILE A 80 -3.48 0.69 21.62
N GLN A 81 -2.47 0.39 22.44
CA GLN A 81 -1.71 -0.87 22.35
C GLN A 81 -2.62 -2.09 22.38
N ASN A 82 -3.55 -2.15 23.33
CA ASN A 82 -4.48 -3.27 23.45
C ASN A 82 -5.39 -3.40 22.22
N LEU A 83 -5.87 -2.30 21.67
CA LEU A 83 -6.75 -2.29 20.49
C LEU A 83 -6.04 -2.78 19.22
N ILE A 84 -4.76 -2.41 19.06
CA ILE A 84 -4.01 -2.76 17.84
C ILE A 84 -3.18 -4.04 17.94
N TYR A 85 -3.09 -4.67 19.12
CA TYR A 85 -2.43 -5.98 19.24
C TYR A 85 -3.16 -7.04 18.39
N PRO A 86 -2.47 -7.92 17.63
CA PRO A 86 -1.02 -8.18 17.58
C PRO A 86 -0.32 -7.58 16.33
N VAL A 87 -0.62 -6.34 15.96
CA VAL A 87 0.07 -5.64 14.86
C VAL A 87 1.58 -5.63 15.12
N SER A 88 2.38 -5.87 14.08
CA SER A 88 3.84 -5.82 14.20
C SER A 88 4.29 -4.45 14.73
N PHE A 89 5.23 -4.44 15.69
CA PHE A 89 5.71 -3.22 16.34
C PHE A 89 4.60 -2.39 17.02
N TYR A 90 3.54 -3.02 17.50
CA TYR A 90 2.36 -2.35 18.08
C TYR A 90 2.70 -1.33 19.19
N ARG A 91 3.77 -1.57 19.98
CA ARG A 91 4.21 -0.64 21.03
C ARG A 91 4.74 0.68 20.45
N VAL A 92 5.48 0.62 19.35
CA VAL A 92 5.98 1.80 18.64
C VAL A 92 4.83 2.46 17.90
N LYS A 93 4.06 1.68 17.14
CA LYS A 93 2.93 2.18 16.35
C LYS A 93 1.88 2.87 17.22
N SER A 94 1.58 2.36 18.42
CA SER A 94 0.64 3.03 19.34
C SER A 94 1.08 4.46 19.72
N ARG A 95 2.38 4.66 19.94
CA ARG A 95 2.93 5.99 20.16
C ARG A 95 2.82 6.85 18.92
N THR A 96 3.23 6.30 17.78
CA THR A 96 3.30 7.03 16.53
C THR A 96 1.92 7.45 16.04
N VAL A 97 0.92 6.55 16.01
CA VAL A 97 -0.45 6.89 15.56
C VAL A 97 -1.12 7.90 16.50
N LYS A 98 -0.85 7.82 17.82
CA LYS A 98 -1.33 8.83 18.77
C LYS A 98 -0.73 10.20 18.47
N GLU A 99 0.57 10.27 18.27
CA GLU A 99 1.29 11.52 17.99
C GLU A 99 0.88 12.11 16.63
N THR A 100 0.76 11.27 15.60
CA THR A 100 0.23 11.68 14.29
C THR A 100 -1.17 12.29 14.42
N SER A 101 -2.05 11.64 15.18
CA SER A 101 -3.41 12.15 15.42
C SER A 101 -3.40 13.49 16.16
N ARG A 102 -2.52 13.66 17.15
CA ARG A 102 -2.35 14.92 17.88
C ARG A 102 -1.93 16.04 16.92
N GLN A 103 -0.91 15.79 16.09
CA GLN A 103 -0.43 16.79 15.13
C GLN A 103 -1.49 17.14 14.07
N ILE A 104 -2.29 16.17 13.62
CA ILE A 104 -3.41 16.44 12.71
C ILE A 104 -4.41 17.41 13.37
N VAL A 105 -4.71 17.22 14.65
CA VAL A 105 -5.61 18.13 15.38
C VAL A 105 -5.01 19.52 15.52
N GLU A 106 -3.75 19.63 15.96
CA GLU A 106 -3.10 20.89 16.32
C GLU A 106 -2.70 21.73 15.11
N ARG A 107 -2.17 21.08 14.06
CA ARG A 107 -1.59 21.79 12.90
C ARG A 107 -2.54 21.88 11.71
N PHE A 108 -3.47 20.93 11.59
CA PHE A 108 -4.33 20.79 10.41
C PHE A 108 -5.82 20.84 10.75
N GLY A 109 -6.17 21.32 11.96
CA GLY A 109 -7.57 21.50 12.36
C GLY A 109 -8.39 20.19 12.40
N GLY A 110 -7.73 19.05 12.56
CA GLY A 110 -8.37 17.73 12.58
C GLY A 110 -8.62 17.13 11.21
N ARG A 111 -8.12 17.72 10.13
CA ARG A 111 -8.20 17.20 8.77
C ARG A 111 -6.88 16.58 8.34
N VAL A 112 -6.91 15.43 7.70
CA VAL A 112 -5.69 14.83 7.12
C VAL A 112 -5.21 15.71 5.97
N PRO A 113 -3.91 16.05 5.94
CA PRO A 113 -3.35 16.85 4.85
C PRO A 113 -3.52 16.19 3.48
N ALA A 114 -3.70 17.00 2.45
CA ALA A 114 -3.92 16.57 1.07
C ALA A 114 -2.71 16.79 0.14
N THR A 115 -1.55 17.13 0.70
CA THR A 115 -0.31 17.32 -0.05
C THR A 115 0.78 16.36 0.42
N MET A 116 1.69 15.99 -0.49
CA MET A 116 2.83 15.11 -0.17
C MET A 116 3.70 15.72 0.92
N ASP A 117 4.03 16.99 0.78
CA ASP A 117 4.95 17.69 1.69
C ASP A 117 4.40 17.76 3.11
N GLU A 118 3.12 18.09 3.27
CA GLU A 118 2.47 18.12 4.58
C GLU A 118 2.35 16.72 5.20
N LEU A 119 1.96 15.71 4.42
CA LEU A 119 1.86 14.33 4.90
C LEU A 119 3.21 13.81 5.41
N LEU A 120 4.29 14.11 4.72
CA LEU A 120 5.65 13.70 5.13
C LEU A 120 6.12 14.38 6.43
N THR A 121 5.49 15.46 6.88
CA THR A 121 5.79 16.07 8.19
C THR A 121 5.21 15.29 9.36
N LEU A 122 4.25 14.40 9.11
CA LEU A 122 3.59 13.63 10.15
C LEU A 122 4.46 12.46 10.62
N PRO A 123 4.56 12.20 11.94
CA PRO A 123 5.35 11.09 12.48
C PRO A 123 4.92 9.73 11.91
N GLY A 124 5.88 8.94 11.42
CA GLY A 124 5.62 7.60 10.87
C GLY A 124 4.93 7.58 9.51
N VAL A 125 4.79 8.71 8.86
CA VAL A 125 4.30 8.82 7.49
C VAL A 125 5.49 8.97 6.55
N GLY A 126 5.75 7.92 5.77
CA GLY A 126 6.73 7.93 4.69
C GLY A 126 6.05 8.05 3.32
N ARG A 127 6.86 8.09 2.25
CA ARG A 127 6.38 8.24 0.87
C ARG A 127 5.29 7.22 0.50
N LYS A 128 5.48 5.94 0.85
CA LYS A 128 4.47 4.87 0.59
C LYS A 128 3.12 5.22 1.22
N THR A 129 3.13 5.61 2.49
CA THR A 129 1.91 5.96 3.23
C THR A 129 1.26 7.22 2.64
N ALA A 130 2.04 8.26 2.39
CA ALA A 130 1.55 9.51 1.80
C ALA A 130 0.93 9.28 0.42
N ASN A 131 1.62 8.56 -0.48
CA ASN A 131 1.09 8.23 -1.81
C ASN A 131 -0.25 7.47 -1.72
N LEU A 132 -0.35 6.47 -0.83
CA LEU A 132 -1.57 5.68 -0.71
C LEU A 132 -2.75 6.52 -0.19
N VAL A 133 -2.53 7.37 0.81
CA VAL A 133 -3.55 8.31 1.32
C VAL A 133 -4.01 9.28 0.23
N LEU A 134 -3.07 9.85 -0.53
CA LEU A 134 -3.40 10.76 -1.64
C LEU A 134 -4.24 10.07 -2.72
N ILE A 135 -3.90 8.83 -3.07
CA ILE A 135 -4.63 8.06 -4.09
C ILE A 135 -6.02 7.71 -3.58
N LEU A 136 -6.14 7.09 -2.40
CA LEU A 136 -7.38 6.51 -1.93
C LEU A 136 -8.36 7.56 -1.39
N SER A 137 -7.87 8.54 -0.64
CA SER A 137 -8.74 9.46 0.08
C SER A 137 -8.82 10.87 -0.50
N HIS A 138 -7.89 11.22 -1.39
CA HIS A 138 -7.89 12.51 -2.07
C HIS A 138 -8.00 12.37 -3.60
N ALA A 139 -8.36 11.17 -4.09
CA ALA A 139 -8.57 10.85 -5.50
C ALA A 139 -7.42 11.33 -6.42
N SER A 140 -6.19 11.31 -5.92
CA SER A 140 -5.04 11.78 -6.68
C SER A 140 -4.72 10.87 -7.84
N LYS A 141 -4.67 11.45 -9.03
CA LYS A 141 -4.24 10.80 -10.28
C LYS A 141 -2.77 11.08 -10.62
N ASN A 142 -2.04 11.72 -9.70
CA ASN A 142 -0.67 12.16 -9.91
C ASN A 142 0.36 11.37 -9.09
N ASN A 143 -0.08 10.34 -8.38
CA ASN A 143 0.76 9.56 -7.47
C ASN A 143 0.86 8.09 -7.89
N ILE A 144 2.04 7.50 -7.66
CA ILE A 144 2.27 6.05 -7.72
C ILE A 144 2.68 5.60 -6.32
N CYS A 145 1.91 4.71 -5.71
CA CYS A 145 2.28 4.12 -4.43
C CYS A 145 3.16 2.89 -4.65
N VAL A 146 4.39 2.91 -4.13
CA VAL A 146 5.34 1.81 -4.25
C VAL A 146 5.64 1.18 -2.90
N ASP A 147 5.28 -0.07 -2.76
CA ASP A 147 5.63 -0.93 -1.64
C ASP A 147 6.62 -2.02 -2.05
N THR A 148 6.87 -2.99 -1.19
CA THR A 148 7.76 -4.12 -1.47
C THR A 148 7.24 -5.03 -2.60
N HIS A 149 5.92 -5.14 -2.80
CA HIS A 149 5.33 -5.89 -3.90
C HIS A 149 5.52 -5.16 -5.22
N VAL A 150 5.16 -3.90 -5.28
CA VAL A 150 5.34 -3.05 -6.47
C VAL A 150 6.80 -3.00 -6.88
N HIS A 151 7.71 -2.73 -5.93
CA HIS A 151 9.16 -2.72 -6.18
C HIS A 151 9.64 -4.06 -6.77
N ARG A 152 9.32 -5.18 -6.12
CA ARG A 152 9.74 -6.52 -6.56
C ARG A 152 9.22 -6.87 -7.95
N ILE A 153 7.91 -6.66 -8.17
CA ILE A 153 7.25 -7.11 -9.40
C ILE A 153 7.65 -6.23 -10.58
N SER A 154 7.78 -4.92 -10.41
CA SER A 154 8.24 -4.00 -11.46
C SER A 154 9.66 -4.34 -11.94
N ASN A 155 10.56 -4.73 -11.01
CA ASN A 155 11.89 -5.22 -11.36
C ASN A 155 11.84 -6.59 -12.07
N ARG A 156 11.01 -7.54 -11.60
CA ARG A 156 10.84 -8.86 -12.24
C ARG A 156 10.27 -8.77 -13.65
N LEU A 157 9.34 -7.84 -13.86
CA LEU A 157 8.75 -7.56 -15.17
C LEU A 157 9.71 -6.80 -16.11
N GLY A 158 10.83 -6.29 -15.58
CA GLY A 158 11.74 -5.48 -16.38
C GLY A 158 11.20 -4.07 -16.70
N PHE A 159 10.18 -3.61 -16.01
CA PHE A 159 9.70 -2.22 -16.15
C PHE A 159 10.77 -1.23 -15.71
N VAL A 160 11.50 -1.59 -14.66
CA VAL A 160 12.55 -0.79 -14.06
C VAL A 160 13.70 -1.69 -13.60
N ARG A 161 14.87 -1.07 -13.34
CA ARG A 161 16.01 -1.72 -12.70
C ARG A 161 16.49 -0.86 -11.55
N THR A 162 15.96 -1.11 -10.35
CA THR A 162 16.13 -0.25 -9.17
C THR A 162 16.44 -1.08 -7.93
N LYS A 163 17.08 -0.45 -6.93
CA LYS A 163 17.50 -1.13 -5.69
C LYS A 163 16.55 -0.86 -4.52
N THR A 164 15.81 0.25 -4.55
CA THR A 164 14.92 0.67 -3.45
C THR A 164 13.52 1.00 -3.97
N PRO A 165 12.47 0.94 -3.12
CA PRO A 165 11.12 1.37 -3.47
C PRO A 165 11.07 2.84 -3.95
N ASP A 166 11.80 3.75 -3.32
CA ASP A 166 11.82 5.15 -3.72
C ASP A 166 12.40 5.35 -5.12
N GLN A 167 13.48 4.64 -5.46
CA GLN A 167 14.02 4.64 -6.83
C GLN A 167 13.01 4.06 -7.83
N THR A 168 12.27 3.03 -7.40
CA THR A 168 11.23 2.42 -8.23
C THR A 168 10.09 3.39 -8.50
N GLU A 169 9.63 4.12 -7.49
CA GLU A 169 8.61 5.16 -7.63
C GLU A 169 9.02 6.16 -8.72
N GLN A 170 10.22 6.73 -8.61
CA GLN A 170 10.72 7.72 -9.58
C GLN A 170 10.89 7.14 -11.00
N ALA A 171 11.31 5.89 -11.09
CA ALA A 171 11.46 5.23 -12.38
C ALA A 171 10.10 4.89 -13.03
N LEU A 172 9.11 4.49 -12.23
CA LEU A 172 7.77 4.15 -12.72
C LEU A 172 7.04 5.37 -13.31
N TYR A 173 7.23 6.56 -12.77
CA TYR A 173 6.68 7.80 -13.36
C TYR A 173 7.10 8.01 -14.81
N ARG A 174 8.27 7.50 -15.22
CA ARG A 174 8.82 7.65 -16.59
C ARG A 174 8.31 6.59 -17.56
N VAL A 175 7.94 5.41 -17.07
CA VAL A 175 7.64 4.26 -17.94
C VAL A 175 6.17 3.82 -17.89
N VAL A 176 5.45 4.15 -16.82
CA VAL A 176 4.03 3.82 -16.68
C VAL A 176 3.17 4.95 -17.23
N PRO A 177 2.25 4.68 -18.18
CA PRO A 177 1.31 5.70 -18.64
C PRO A 177 0.46 6.23 -17.48
N LYS A 178 0.27 7.56 -17.43
CA LYS A 178 -0.36 8.28 -16.32
C LYS A 178 -1.71 7.71 -15.88
N LYS A 179 -2.51 7.21 -16.81
CA LYS A 179 -3.82 6.61 -16.53
C LYS A 179 -3.79 5.41 -15.58
N TYR A 180 -2.64 4.76 -15.41
CA TYR A 180 -2.47 3.61 -14.50
C TYR A 180 -1.85 3.99 -13.16
N TRP A 181 -1.37 5.21 -12.96
CA TRP A 181 -0.64 5.59 -11.76
C TRP A 181 -1.38 5.25 -10.46
N PRO A 182 -2.67 5.60 -10.30
CA PRO A 182 -3.41 5.25 -9.10
C PRO A 182 -3.52 3.74 -8.86
N ASP A 183 -3.63 2.98 -9.94
CA ASP A 183 -3.95 1.54 -9.89
C ASP A 183 -2.72 0.64 -9.74
N VAL A 184 -1.51 1.16 -9.98
CA VAL A 184 -0.26 0.35 -9.95
C VAL A 184 -0.14 -0.40 -8.63
N ASN A 185 -0.44 0.26 -7.50
CA ASN A 185 -0.35 -0.35 -6.17
C ASN A 185 -1.33 -1.52 -6.05
N LEU A 186 -2.62 -1.26 -6.24
CA LEU A 186 -3.68 -2.27 -6.16
C LEU A 186 -3.36 -3.48 -7.03
N TYR A 187 -3.01 -3.27 -8.31
CA TYR A 187 -2.74 -4.35 -9.24
C TYR A 187 -1.53 -5.20 -8.82
N LEU A 188 -0.43 -4.57 -8.46
CA LEU A 188 0.80 -5.30 -8.16
C LEU A 188 0.84 -5.85 -6.72
N VAL A 189 0.15 -5.23 -5.77
CA VAL A 189 0.02 -5.79 -4.41
C VAL A 189 -0.85 -7.03 -4.44
N THR A 190 -2.06 -6.94 -4.99
CA THR A 190 -2.99 -8.07 -5.10
C THR A 190 -2.33 -9.24 -5.86
N TRP A 191 -1.68 -8.95 -7.00
CA TRP A 191 -0.95 -9.96 -7.74
C TRP A 191 0.23 -10.55 -6.98
N GLY A 192 0.92 -9.71 -6.21
CA GLY A 192 2.08 -10.09 -5.41
C GLY A 192 1.75 -10.96 -4.20
N GLN A 193 0.58 -10.81 -3.65
CA GLN A 193 0.06 -11.61 -2.54
C GLN A 193 -0.40 -13.00 -3.02
N ASN A 194 -0.98 -13.07 -4.21
CA ASN A 194 -1.64 -14.30 -4.70
C ASN A 194 -0.76 -15.11 -5.67
N VAL A 195 -0.07 -14.47 -6.61
CA VAL A 195 0.62 -15.14 -7.72
C VAL A 195 2.13 -14.89 -7.70
N CYS A 196 2.56 -13.64 -7.80
CA CYS A 196 3.98 -13.29 -7.88
C CYS A 196 4.64 -13.17 -6.50
N LYS A 197 4.62 -14.26 -5.74
CA LYS A 197 5.16 -14.32 -4.36
C LYS A 197 6.66 -14.03 -4.31
N PRO A 198 7.21 -13.56 -3.16
CA PRO A 198 8.65 -13.31 -3.00
C PRO A 198 9.47 -14.57 -3.29
N VAL A 199 9.09 -15.67 -2.67
CA VAL A 199 9.68 -16.99 -2.84
C VAL A 199 8.66 -17.89 -3.53
N TYR A 200 9.09 -18.68 -4.51
CA TYR A 200 8.24 -19.59 -5.29
C TYR A 200 7.03 -18.92 -5.95
N PRO A 201 7.22 -17.90 -6.84
CA PRO A 201 6.12 -17.33 -7.59
C PRO A 201 5.45 -18.40 -8.50
N ARG A 202 4.13 -18.30 -8.65
CA ARG A 202 3.31 -19.21 -9.47
C ARG A 202 3.35 -18.78 -10.95
N CYS A 203 4.52 -18.89 -11.59
CA CYS A 203 4.72 -18.38 -12.94
C CYS A 203 3.91 -19.15 -14.01
N ALA A 204 3.55 -20.41 -13.77
CA ALA A 204 2.71 -21.20 -14.67
C ALA A 204 1.27 -20.65 -14.74
N ALA A 205 0.73 -20.20 -13.59
CA ALA A 205 -0.60 -19.59 -13.51
C ALA A 205 -0.60 -18.06 -13.76
N CYS A 206 0.53 -17.47 -14.15
CA CYS A 206 0.65 -16.03 -14.31
C CYS A 206 0.17 -15.57 -15.70
N VAL A 207 -0.89 -14.74 -15.72
CA VAL A 207 -1.49 -14.20 -16.97
C VAL A 207 -0.54 -13.37 -17.82
N VAL A 208 0.57 -12.91 -17.26
CA VAL A 208 1.59 -12.13 -17.96
C VAL A 208 2.91 -12.91 -18.14
N SER A 209 2.89 -14.23 -17.90
CA SER A 209 4.08 -15.09 -17.95
C SER A 209 4.85 -15.01 -19.26
N ALA A 210 4.13 -14.98 -20.40
CA ALA A 210 4.72 -14.88 -21.74
C ALA A 210 5.40 -13.52 -22.01
N MET A 211 5.03 -12.48 -21.26
CA MET A 211 5.60 -11.13 -21.39
C MET A 211 6.64 -10.82 -20.31
N CYS A 212 6.82 -11.72 -19.33
CA CYS A 212 7.66 -11.48 -18.16
C CYS A 212 9.07 -12.09 -18.33
N PRO A 213 10.14 -11.28 -18.32
CA PRO A 213 11.52 -11.78 -18.37
C PRO A 213 11.96 -12.48 -17.08
N ARG A 214 11.16 -12.44 -16.00
CA ARG A 214 11.40 -13.10 -14.71
C ARG A 214 12.72 -12.69 -14.06
N ILE A 215 13.12 -11.42 -14.17
CA ILE A 215 14.40 -10.93 -13.65
C ILE A 215 14.50 -11.24 -12.16
N GLY A 216 15.61 -11.90 -11.75
CA GLY A 216 15.86 -12.28 -10.35
C GLY A 216 14.99 -13.41 -9.80
N VAL A 217 14.22 -14.11 -10.63
CA VAL A 217 13.46 -15.29 -10.21
C VAL A 217 14.34 -16.55 -10.39
N THR A 218 14.81 -17.08 -9.27
CA THR A 218 15.68 -18.29 -9.25
C THR A 218 14.92 -19.58 -8.99
N LYS A 219 13.74 -19.50 -8.35
CA LYS A 219 12.89 -20.65 -8.00
C LYS A 219 11.45 -20.35 -8.32
N ILE A 220 10.74 -21.31 -8.88
CA ILE A 220 9.32 -21.20 -9.26
C ILE A 220 8.54 -22.27 -8.51
N ALA A 221 7.27 -22.00 -8.16
CA ALA A 221 6.39 -23.03 -7.59
C ALA A 221 6.25 -24.21 -8.56
N ARG A 222 6.41 -25.43 -8.05
CA ARG A 222 6.18 -26.65 -8.83
C ARG A 222 4.67 -26.85 -8.95
N GLY A 223 4.16 -26.97 -10.17
CA GLY A 223 2.81 -27.38 -10.52
C GLY A 223 1.68 -26.62 -9.79
N ALA A 224 0.99 -25.76 -10.48
CA ALA A 224 -0.42 -25.44 -10.26
C ALA A 224 -1.06 -25.36 -11.64
#